data_42fc2d21d059bd9e475770c52952b92d
#
_entry.id   42fc2d21d059bd9e475770c52952b92d
#
_cell.length_a   1.000
_cell.length_b   1.000
_cell.length_c   1.000
_cell.angle_alpha   90.00
_cell.angle_beta   90.00
_cell.angle_gamma   90.00
#
_symmetry.space_group_name_H-M   'P 1'
#
loop_
_entity.id
_entity.type
_entity.pdbx_description
1 polymer ?
#
loop_
_entity_poly.entity_id
_entity_poly.type
_entity_poly.pdbx_seq_one_letter_code
_entity_poly.pdbx_strand_id
1 'polypeptide(L)'
;MQKIEVVKQRDIKDCGPCCILSLLKYYNGYVPLEIIHNDCYTNISGTTAYNLVEALKKYGFDSYGLKVDKIDKELNLPAIVHLSLKNGLNHYVVCYKLSKNFITLMDPYKGIVKIKYQDFYEIFTGVVVAAYPKEDNIIKREETNIYKFISNIIKNNKKLFINIIITGFIITFLTILNSMYFKVCFNNLDNQNYLKPVAFLFLFLYFSKLIFEFISNYYKNYLIKDINYNLNEAFFEKFFNLPSKIVKNRSSGEIITRVLELNNLHEVISEVVISTIMNLFLAICSFIVLYFINSKLLMILCFFVTSYLLIALITSKFIYRIIRRNIECNEKFNESISESCN
;
A
#
# COMPACT_ATOMS: atom_id res chain seq x y z
N MET A 1 21.58 6.97 -17.48
CA MET A 1 21.16 7.87 -16.38
C MET A 1 20.30 7.05 -15.43
N GLN A 2 20.68 6.96 -14.19
CA GLN A 2 19.86 6.29 -13.18
C GLN A 2 18.54 7.06 -13.00
N LYS A 3 17.45 6.34 -12.75
CA LYS A 3 16.10 6.90 -12.58
C LYS A 3 16.01 7.65 -11.26
N ILE A 4 15.38 8.84 -11.28
CA ILE A 4 15.08 9.57 -10.05
C ILE A 4 14.04 8.78 -9.25
N GLU A 5 14.41 8.37 -8.04
CA GLU A 5 13.52 7.60 -7.16
C GLU A 5 12.75 8.54 -6.24
N VAL A 6 11.42 8.57 -6.45
CA VAL A 6 10.51 9.42 -5.67
C VAL A 6 10.09 8.70 -4.40
N VAL A 7 10.42 9.27 -3.26
CA VAL A 7 9.96 8.84 -1.95
C VAL A 7 9.06 9.93 -1.36
N LYS A 8 7.81 9.59 -1.08
CA LYS A 8 6.85 10.54 -0.50
C LYS A 8 6.81 10.41 1.00
N GLN A 9 6.82 11.57 1.68
CA GLN A 9 6.66 11.63 3.12
C GLN A 9 5.24 11.25 3.53
N ARG A 10 5.12 10.64 4.70
CA ARG A 10 3.86 10.28 5.34
C ARG A 10 3.46 11.33 6.38
N ASP A 11 4.45 11.91 7.05
CA ASP A 11 4.31 12.97 8.03
C ASP A 11 5.19 14.18 7.62
N ILE A 12 4.85 15.37 8.10
CA ILE A 12 5.59 16.62 7.86
C ILE A 12 7.06 16.49 8.28
N LYS A 13 7.34 15.69 9.31
CA LYS A 13 8.67 15.45 9.89
C LYS A 13 9.57 14.53 9.07
N ASP A 14 9.00 13.79 8.12
CA ASP A 14 9.71 12.73 7.39
C ASP A 14 10.53 13.24 6.20
N CYS A 15 10.55 14.54 5.92
CA CYS A 15 11.22 15.08 4.74
C CYS A 15 12.71 14.66 4.66
N GLY A 16 13.45 14.73 5.78
CA GLY A 16 14.85 14.31 5.84
C GLY A 16 15.05 12.81 5.60
N PRO A 17 14.41 11.92 6.38
CA PRO A 17 14.43 10.47 6.16
C PRO A 17 14.03 10.05 4.74
N CYS A 18 13.02 10.68 4.14
CA CYS A 18 12.61 10.42 2.76
C CYS A 18 13.68 10.80 1.74
N CYS A 19 14.43 11.88 1.99
CA CYS A 19 15.57 12.25 1.15
C CYS A 19 16.68 11.20 1.20
N ILE A 20 17.00 10.67 2.39
CA ILE A 20 17.99 9.57 2.53
C ILE A 20 17.51 8.31 1.78
N LEU A 21 16.24 7.92 1.94
CA LEU A 21 15.72 6.75 1.25
C LEU A 21 15.75 6.92 -0.27
N SER A 22 15.49 8.13 -0.77
CA SER A 22 15.59 8.46 -2.20
C SER A 22 17.02 8.32 -2.71
N LEU A 23 18.02 8.78 -1.94
CA LEU A 23 19.44 8.59 -2.24
C LEU A 23 19.84 7.11 -2.22
N LEU A 24 19.43 6.37 -1.20
CA LEU A 24 19.69 4.93 -1.11
C LEU A 24 19.17 4.21 -2.35
N LYS A 25 17.91 4.42 -2.71
CA LYS A 25 17.29 3.82 -3.90
C LYS A 25 18.00 4.21 -5.20
N TYR A 26 18.43 5.45 -5.32
CA TYR A 26 19.19 5.91 -6.49
C TYR A 26 20.49 5.12 -6.67
N TYR A 27 21.16 4.75 -5.59
CA TYR A 27 22.37 3.94 -5.60
C TYR A 27 22.09 2.43 -5.37
N ASN A 28 20.86 1.96 -5.67
CA ASN A 28 20.43 0.56 -5.52
C ASN A 28 20.51 0.00 -4.10
N GLY A 29 20.53 0.88 -3.08
CA GLY A 29 20.39 0.53 -1.67
C GLY A 29 18.94 0.57 -1.23
N TYR A 30 18.65 -0.02 -0.07
CA TYR A 30 17.35 0.08 0.58
C TYR A 30 17.45 -0.11 2.09
N VAL A 31 16.79 0.77 2.82
CA VAL A 31 16.53 0.64 4.27
C VAL A 31 15.09 1.08 4.51
N PRO A 32 14.28 0.36 5.31
CA PRO A 32 12.93 0.80 5.66
C PRO A 32 12.91 2.21 6.24
N LEU A 33 11.92 3.03 5.84
CA LEU A 33 11.82 4.44 6.23
C LEU A 33 11.80 4.62 7.75
N GLU A 34 11.12 3.74 8.47
CA GLU A 34 11.02 3.77 9.93
C GLU A 34 12.40 3.59 10.61
N ILE A 35 13.29 2.80 10.03
CA ILE A 35 14.65 2.64 10.53
C ILE A 35 15.46 3.92 10.26
N ILE A 36 15.31 4.48 9.05
CA ILE A 36 15.97 5.75 8.70
C ILE A 36 15.49 6.87 9.62
N HIS A 37 14.18 6.96 9.87
CA HIS A 37 13.59 7.93 10.80
C HIS A 37 14.22 7.85 12.19
N ASN A 38 14.41 6.64 12.73
CA ASN A 38 15.04 6.42 14.02
C ASN A 38 16.56 6.76 14.00
N ASP A 39 17.26 6.36 12.94
CA ASP A 39 18.68 6.61 12.79
C ASP A 39 19.00 8.09 12.57
N CYS A 40 18.06 8.86 12.02
CA CYS A 40 18.10 10.31 11.89
C CYS A 40 17.72 11.04 13.18
N TYR A 41 17.33 10.34 14.25
CA TYR A 41 16.81 10.96 15.48
C TYR A 41 15.72 11.99 15.20
N THR A 42 14.86 11.70 14.22
CA THR A 42 13.75 12.59 13.85
C THR A 42 12.78 12.72 15.03
N ASN A 43 12.48 13.94 15.42
CA ASN A 43 11.59 14.28 16.53
C ASN A 43 10.44 15.19 16.05
N ILE A 44 9.68 15.77 16.98
CA ILE A 44 8.56 16.69 16.70
C ILE A 44 9.02 17.89 15.85
N SER A 45 10.26 18.35 16.03
CA SER A 45 10.84 19.47 15.26
C SER A 45 11.48 19.06 13.92
N GLY A 46 11.41 17.77 13.54
CA GLY A 46 12.01 17.21 12.34
C GLY A 46 13.44 16.67 12.57
N THR A 47 14.29 16.76 11.57
CA THR A 47 15.65 16.20 11.57
C THR A 47 16.69 17.30 11.30
N THR A 48 17.83 17.24 11.97
CA THR A 48 18.95 18.17 11.73
C THR A 48 19.83 17.67 10.56
N ALA A 49 20.53 18.61 9.88
CA ALA A 49 21.50 18.26 8.84
C ALA A 49 22.62 17.34 9.36
N TYR A 50 23.06 17.54 10.61
CA TYR A 50 24.04 16.70 11.28
C TYR A 50 23.56 15.23 11.37
N ASN A 51 22.32 15.02 11.81
CA ASN A 51 21.75 13.69 11.94
C ASN A 51 21.58 12.99 10.57
N LEU A 52 21.28 13.75 9.49
CA LEU A 52 21.24 13.22 8.14
C LEU A 52 22.64 12.74 7.70
N VAL A 53 23.69 13.52 7.99
CA VAL A 53 25.08 13.14 7.71
C VAL A 53 25.45 11.85 8.43
N GLU A 54 25.19 11.76 9.73
CA GLU A 54 25.52 10.56 10.53
C GLU A 54 24.73 9.32 10.06
N ALA A 55 23.46 9.47 9.74
CA ALA A 55 22.66 8.37 9.18
C ALA A 55 23.19 7.91 7.82
N LEU A 56 23.57 8.82 6.92
CA LEU A 56 24.17 8.47 5.63
C LEU A 56 25.48 7.72 5.78
N LYS A 57 26.37 8.14 6.72
CA LYS A 57 27.61 7.41 7.03
C LYS A 57 27.33 5.98 7.45
N LYS A 58 26.30 5.77 8.28
CA LYS A 58 25.86 4.45 8.74
C LYS A 58 25.38 3.57 7.59
N TYR A 59 24.84 4.16 6.52
CA TYR A 59 24.33 3.44 5.35
C TYR A 59 25.34 3.25 4.22
N GLY A 60 26.62 3.53 4.47
CA GLY A 60 27.70 3.26 3.52
C GLY A 60 28.01 4.44 2.59
N PHE A 61 27.68 5.68 3.01
CA PHE A 61 28.09 6.89 2.30
C PHE A 61 29.22 7.60 3.03
N ASP A 62 30.13 8.18 2.27
CA ASP A 62 30.93 9.30 2.76
C ASP A 62 30.08 10.57 2.64
N SER A 63 29.70 11.13 3.78
CA SER A 63 28.77 12.25 3.83
C SER A 63 29.27 13.36 4.73
N TYR A 64 29.01 14.59 4.33
CA TYR A 64 29.34 15.80 5.08
C TYR A 64 28.35 16.92 4.78
N GLY A 65 28.16 17.78 5.78
CA GLY A 65 27.37 19.01 5.65
C GLY A 65 28.23 20.13 5.13
N LEU A 66 27.73 20.86 4.15
CA LEU A 66 28.36 22.02 3.55
C LEU A 66 27.45 23.24 3.72
N LYS A 67 28.06 24.42 3.86
CA LYS A 67 27.35 25.68 3.73
C LYS A 67 27.88 26.39 2.50
N VAL A 68 27.03 26.57 1.48
CA VAL A 68 27.40 27.12 0.19
C VAL A 68 26.41 28.20 -0.23
N ASP A 69 26.89 29.24 -0.88
CA ASP A 69 26.04 30.32 -1.37
C ASP A 69 25.32 29.91 -2.66
N LYS A 70 25.96 29.07 -3.46
CA LYS A 70 25.42 28.56 -4.74
C LYS A 70 25.74 27.08 -4.90
N ILE A 71 24.82 26.36 -5.52
CA ILE A 71 25.03 24.98 -5.95
C ILE A 71 25.61 25.03 -7.36
N ASP A 72 26.82 24.54 -7.52
CA ASP A 72 27.53 24.50 -8.79
C ASP A 72 27.78 23.05 -9.27
N LYS A 73 28.50 22.90 -10.38
CA LYS A 73 28.81 21.60 -10.96
C LYS A 73 29.89 20.82 -10.21
N GLU A 74 30.61 21.47 -9.28
CA GLU A 74 31.64 20.82 -8.47
C GLU A 74 30.99 19.94 -7.38
N LEU A 75 29.73 20.28 -7.04
CA LEU A 75 28.95 19.42 -6.14
C LEU A 75 28.46 18.17 -6.89
N ASN A 76 28.98 17.01 -6.51
CA ASN A 76 28.49 15.75 -7.06
C ASN A 76 27.03 15.51 -6.65
N LEU A 77 26.14 15.42 -7.63
CA LEU A 77 24.72 15.16 -7.44
C LEU A 77 24.43 13.65 -7.57
N PRO A 78 23.44 13.13 -6.87
CA PRO A 78 22.42 13.84 -6.07
C PRO A 78 22.90 14.22 -4.66
N ALA A 79 22.40 15.37 -4.14
CA ALA A 79 22.68 15.86 -2.80
C ALA A 79 21.40 16.35 -2.11
N ILE A 80 21.33 16.24 -0.78
CA ILE A 80 20.19 16.76 0.00
C ILE A 80 20.41 18.25 0.24
N VAL A 81 19.40 19.07 0.00
CA VAL A 81 19.44 20.51 0.21
C VAL A 81 18.33 20.95 1.16
N HIS A 82 18.64 21.93 1.99
CA HIS A 82 17.72 22.49 2.96
C HIS A 82 17.09 23.78 2.41
N LEU A 83 15.78 23.88 2.52
CA LEU A 83 14.96 24.99 2.06
C LEU A 83 14.19 25.59 3.24
N SER A 84 14.01 26.91 3.23
CA SER A 84 13.08 27.62 4.11
C SER A 84 11.93 28.11 3.25
N LEU A 85 10.76 27.50 3.42
CA LEU A 85 9.59 27.82 2.63
C LEU A 85 8.98 29.17 3.06
N LYS A 86 8.22 29.83 2.17
CA LYS A 86 7.58 31.14 2.42
C LYS A 86 6.64 31.17 3.64
N ASN A 87 6.16 30.03 4.08
CA ASN A 87 5.37 29.85 5.30
C ASN A 87 6.20 29.65 6.57
N GLY A 88 7.54 29.81 6.50
CA GLY A 88 8.47 29.65 7.62
C GLY A 88 8.84 28.20 7.94
N LEU A 89 8.31 27.21 7.22
CA LEU A 89 8.63 25.81 7.44
C LEU A 89 9.98 25.44 6.81
N ASN A 90 10.79 24.74 7.56
CA ASN A 90 12.03 24.14 7.10
C ASN A 90 11.75 22.82 6.37
N HIS A 91 12.41 22.59 5.24
CA HIS A 91 12.15 21.45 4.39
C HIS A 91 13.41 20.90 3.74
N TYR A 92 13.56 19.57 3.67
CA TYR A 92 14.64 18.90 2.95
C TYR A 92 14.13 18.34 1.63
N VAL A 93 14.92 18.53 0.57
CA VAL A 93 14.67 17.97 -0.77
C VAL A 93 15.97 17.39 -1.34
N VAL A 94 15.89 16.52 -2.35
CA VAL A 94 17.09 16.02 -3.05
C VAL A 94 17.26 16.75 -4.37
N CYS A 95 18.41 17.38 -4.55
CA CYS A 95 18.82 17.97 -5.82
C CYS A 95 19.45 16.88 -6.69
N TYR A 96 18.78 16.52 -7.79
CA TYR A 96 19.26 15.47 -8.71
C TYR A 96 20.01 15.99 -9.93
N LYS A 97 19.63 17.16 -10.42
CA LYS A 97 20.21 17.67 -11.67
C LYS A 97 20.13 19.20 -11.75
N LEU A 98 21.24 19.79 -12.21
CA LEU A 98 21.31 21.17 -12.63
C LEU A 98 21.22 21.25 -14.17
N SER A 99 20.22 21.93 -14.68
CA SER A 99 20.03 22.20 -16.13
C SER A 99 20.29 23.69 -16.38
N LYS A 100 20.40 24.12 -17.63
CA LYS A 100 20.70 25.54 -17.96
C LYS A 100 19.77 26.55 -17.25
N ASN A 101 18.47 26.25 -17.19
CA ASN A 101 17.44 27.19 -16.70
C ASN A 101 16.71 26.69 -15.43
N PHE A 102 16.87 25.42 -15.06
CA PHE A 102 16.09 24.79 -13.99
C PHE A 102 16.94 23.84 -13.15
N ILE A 103 16.59 23.75 -11.89
CA ILE A 103 17.07 22.73 -10.95
C ILE A 103 15.97 21.65 -10.84
N THR A 104 16.34 20.38 -10.99
CA THR A 104 15.43 19.26 -10.79
C THR A 104 15.59 18.72 -9.39
N LEU A 105 14.52 18.81 -8.61
CA LEU A 105 14.44 18.38 -7.23
C LEU A 105 13.49 17.18 -7.08
N MET A 106 13.79 16.29 -6.18
CA MET A 106 12.82 15.37 -5.59
C MET A 106 12.36 15.99 -4.26
N ASP A 107 11.13 16.43 -4.23
CA ASP A 107 10.47 16.95 -3.05
C ASP A 107 9.62 15.83 -2.43
N PRO A 108 9.89 15.42 -1.17
CA PRO A 108 9.09 14.39 -0.50
C PRO A 108 7.59 14.67 -0.43
N TYR A 109 7.20 15.93 -0.46
CA TYR A 109 5.79 16.33 -0.45
C TYR A 109 5.17 16.34 -1.87
N LYS A 110 5.86 16.99 -2.83
CA LYS A 110 5.32 17.23 -4.19
C LYS A 110 5.72 16.14 -5.21
N GLY A 111 6.81 15.43 -4.99
CA GLY A 111 7.43 14.53 -5.97
C GLY A 111 8.53 15.24 -6.78
N ILE A 112 8.65 14.94 -8.08
CA ILE A 112 9.65 15.59 -8.93
C ILE A 112 9.18 17.00 -9.28
N VAL A 113 9.99 17.99 -8.93
CA VAL A 113 9.73 19.42 -9.20
C VAL A 113 10.89 19.99 -9.99
N LYS A 114 10.58 20.83 -10.99
CA LYS A 114 11.55 21.66 -11.69
C LYS A 114 11.34 23.11 -11.28
N ILE A 115 12.34 23.72 -10.67
CA ILE A 115 12.30 25.10 -10.17
C ILE A 115 13.33 25.96 -10.90
N LYS A 116 13.03 27.24 -11.19
CA LYS A 116 13.98 28.19 -11.75
C LYS A 116 15.04 28.56 -10.70
N TYR A 117 16.23 28.91 -11.14
CA TYR A 117 17.32 29.29 -10.23
C TYR A 117 16.95 30.46 -9.30
N GLN A 118 16.25 31.48 -9.80
CA GLN A 118 15.81 32.61 -8.99
C GLN A 118 14.89 32.18 -7.85
N ASP A 119 13.83 31.45 -8.17
CA ASP A 119 12.85 30.98 -7.18
C ASP A 119 13.48 30.00 -6.17
N PHE A 120 14.48 29.21 -6.61
CA PHE A 120 15.21 28.30 -5.73
C PHE A 120 16.06 29.05 -4.72
N TYR A 121 16.85 30.04 -5.16
CA TYR A 121 17.75 30.78 -4.25
C TYR A 121 17.00 31.71 -3.29
N GLU A 122 15.75 32.07 -3.55
CA GLU A 122 14.90 32.77 -2.58
C GLU A 122 14.60 31.94 -1.35
N ILE A 123 14.54 30.61 -1.47
CA ILE A 123 14.16 29.70 -0.40
C ILE A 123 15.32 28.81 0.08
N PHE A 124 16.43 28.82 -0.62
CA PHE A 124 17.62 28.03 -0.27
C PHE A 124 18.36 28.63 0.94
N THR A 125 18.63 27.82 1.95
CA THR A 125 19.30 28.30 3.19
C THR A 125 20.82 28.23 3.15
N GLY A 126 21.40 27.74 2.07
CA GLY A 126 22.83 27.50 1.94
C GLY A 126 23.30 26.17 2.49
N VAL A 127 22.44 25.39 3.17
CA VAL A 127 22.83 24.10 3.76
C VAL A 127 22.64 22.97 2.76
N VAL A 128 23.70 22.20 2.54
CA VAL A 128 23.74 21.03 1.65
C VAL A 128 24.34 19.84 2.41
N VAL A 129 23.74 18.68 2.27
CA VAL A 129 24.32 17.40 2.72
C VAL A 129 24.75 16.63 1.47
N ALA A 130 26.04 16.55 1.26
CA ALA A 130 26.66 15.79 0.19
C ALA A 130 26.81 14.32 0.65
N ALA A 131 26.59 13.38 -0.27
CA ALA A 131 26.69 11.96 -0.01
C ALA A 131 27.33 11.24 -1.19
N TYR A 132 28.44 10.58 -0.95
CA TYR A 132 29.20 9.80 -1.93
C TYR A 132 29.14 8.34 -1.53
N PRO A 133 28.70 7.43 -2.43
CA PRO A 133 28.68 6.01 -2.09
C PRO A 133 30.09 5.52 -1.87
N LYS A 134 30.34 4.81 -0.76
CA LYS A 134 31.54 4.01 -0.58
C LYS A 134 31.43 2.79 -1.48
N GLU A 135 32.47 2.51 -2.26
CA GLU A 135 32.48 1.35 -3.16
C GLU A 135 32.02 0.09 -2.42
N ASP A 136 30.98 -0.57 -2.98
CA ASP A 136 30.36 -1.83 -2.56
C ASP A 136 29.72 -1.92 -1.14
N ASN A 137 29.63 -0.85 -0.38
CA ASN A 137 29.16 -0.90 1.02
C ASN A 137 27.76 -0.34 1.27
N ILE A 138 26.99 -0.05 0.21
CA ILE A 138 25.62 0.48 0.41
C ILE A 138 24.72 -0.62 0.97
N ILE A 139 24.10 -0.34 2.10
CA ILE A 139 23.26 -1.31 2.80
C ILE A 139 22.00 -1.60 2.00
N LYS A 140 21.80 -2.89 1.67
CA LYS A 140 20.56 -3.44 1.14
C LYS A 140 19.90 -4.27 2.22
N ARG A 141 18.87 -3.73 2.88
CA ARG A 141 17.98 -4.55 3.68
C ARG A 141 16.83 -5.01 2.78
N GLU A 142 16.40 -6.27 2.92
CA GLU A 142 15.31 -6.81 2.11
C GLU A 142 14.04 -5.95 2.29
N GLU A 143 13.45 -5.52 1.18
CA GLU A 143 12.09 -5.02 1.18
C GLU A 143 11.19 -6.13 1.71
N THR A 144 10.32 -5.82 2.66
CA THR A 144 9.28 -6.76 3.11
C THR A 144 8.36 -7.04 1.93
N ASN A 145 8.58 -8.17 1.28
CA ASN A 145 7.80 -8.54 0.10
C ASN A 145 6.42 -9.01 0.56
N ILE A 146 5.40 -8.22 0.29
CA ILE A 146 3.99 -8.53 0.59
C ILE A 146 3.61 -9.91 0.04
N TYR A 147 4.11 -10.29 -1.14
CA TYR A 147 3.86 -11.60 -1.74
C TYR A 147 4.43 -12.75 -0.90
N LYS A 148 5.64 -12.57 -0.32
CA LYS A 148 6.26 -13.56 0.57
C LYS A 148 5.45 -13.71 1.85
N PHE A 149 4.94 -12.60 2.40
CA PHE A 149 4.07 -12.60 3.58
C PHE A 149 2.75 -13.34 3.31
N ILE A 150 2.04 -13.00 2.22
CA ILE A 150 0.81 -13.70 1.83
C ILE A 150 1.06 -15.18 1.57
N SER A 151 2.16 -15.52 0.87
CA SER A 151 2.55 -16.92 0.62
C SER A 151 2.77 -17.70 1.91
N ASN A 152 3.37 -17.09 2.93
CA ASN A 152 3.58 -17.73 4.24
C ASN A 152 2.24 -17.96 4.97
N ILE A 153 1.31 -17.00 4.93
CA ILE A 153 -0.04 -17.15 5.48
C ILE A 153 -0.74 -18.35 4.83
N ILE A 154 -0.72 -18.43 3.49
CA ILE A 154 -1.34 -19.54 2.76
C ILE A 154 -0.68 -20.87 3.13
N LYS A 155 0.65 -20.92 3.23
CA LYS A 155 1.39 -22.14 3.59
C LYS A 155 1.06 -22.64 4.98
N ASN A 156 0.95 -21.74 5.95
CA ASN A 156 0.64 -22.10 7.34
C ASN A 156 -0.80 -22.60 7.50
N ASN A 157 -1.74 -22.10 6.69
CA ASN A 157 -3.17 -22.38 6.77
C ASN A 157 -3.70 -23.24 5.62
N LYS A 158 -2.87 -24.11 5.01
CA LYS A 158 -3.21 -24.90 3.82
C LYS A 158 -4.54 -25.64 3.91
N LYS A 159 -4.83 -26.30 5.04
CA LYS A 159 -6.06 -27.06 5.22
C LYS A 159 -7.31 -26.18 5.15
N LEU A 160 -7.27 -25.00 5.79
CA LEU A 160 -8.37 -24.04 5.75
C LEU A 160 -8.59 -23.51 4.34
N PHE A 161 -7.51 -23.15 3.64
CA PHE A 161 -7.60 -22.70 2.24
C PHE A 161 -8.19 -23.78 1.32
N ILE A 162 -7.78 -25.04 1.48
CA ILE A 162 -8.33 -26.15 0.69
C ILE A 162 -9.83 -26.32 0.97
N ASN A 163 -10.26 -26.27 2.23
CA ASN A 163 -11.68 -26.38 2.59
C ASN A 163 -12.50 -25.22 2.01
N ILE A 164 -11.96 -23.98 2.05
CA ILE A 164 -12.60 -22.81 1.45
C ILE A 164 -12.72 -23.00 -0.08
N ILE A 165 -11.70 -23.50 -0.75
CA ILE A 165 -11.73 -23.77 -2.18
C ILE A 165 -12.76 -24.85 -2.53
N ILE A 166 -12.79 -25.95 -1.79
CA ILE A 166 -13.76 -27.05 -2.03
C ILE A 166 -15.20 -26.57 -1.83
N THR A 167 -15.48 -25.87 -0.72
CA THR A 167 -16.82 -25.30 -0.47
C THR A 167 -17.20 -24.29 -1.54
N GLY A 168 -16.26 -23.46 -1.99
CA GLY A 168 -16.46 -22.53 -3.09
C GLY A 168 -16.80 -23.23 -4.42
N PHE A 169 -16.14 -24.33 -4.71
CA PHE A 169 -16.46 -25.16 -5.89
C PHE A 169 -17.89 -25.67 -5.85
N ILE A 170 -18.32 -26.19 -4.70
CA ILE A 170 -19.69 -26.68 -4.50
C ILE A 170 -20.70 -25.55 -4.65
N ILE A 171 -20.44 -24.39 -4.05
CA ILE A 171 -21.31 -23.21 -4.16
C ILE A 171 -21.43 -22.75 -5.61
N THR A 172 -20.32 -22.70 -6.35
CA THR A 172 -20.30 -22.32 -7.76
C THR A 172 -21.13 -23.29 -8.60
N PHE A 173 -20.94 -24.58 -8.39
CA PHE A 173 -21.70 -25.63 -9.09
C PHE A 173 -23.21 -25.51 -8.80
N LEU A 174 -23.60 -25.37 -7.53
CA LEU A 174 -24.99 -25.17 -7.15
C LEU A 174 -25.58 -23.87 -7.71
N THR A 175 -24.78 -22.80 -7.81
CA THR A 175 -25.22 -21.54 -8.40
C THR A 175 -25.52 -21.69 -9.90
N ILE A 176 -24.68 -22.42 -10.63
CA ILE A 176 -24.90 -22.71 -12.06
C ILE A 176 -26.15 -23.57 -12.24
N LEU A 177 -26.32 -24.61 -11.42
CA LEU A 177 -27.55 -25.43 -11.45
C LEU A 177 -28.80 -24.59 -11.18
N ASN A 178 -28.77 -23.74 -10.17
CA ASN A 178 -29.89 -22.84 -9.86
C ASN A 178 -30.20 -21.87 -10.99
N SER A 179 -29.19 -21.41 -11.77
CA SER A 179 -29.44 -20.54 -12.92
C SER A 179 -30.20 -21.24 -14.05
N MET A 180 -30.11 -22.58 -14.15
CA MET A 180 -30.85 -23.36 -15.12
C MET A 180 -32.37 -23.42 -14.84
N TYR A 181 -32.80 -23.09 -13.63
CA TYR A 181 -34.21 -23.02 -13.26
C TYR A 181 -34.99 -22.10 -14.19
N PHE A 182 -34.49 -20.92 -14.48
CA PHE A 182 -35.16 -19.98 -15.39
C PHE A 182 -35.36 -20.58 -16.79
N LYS A 183 -34.36 -21.27 -17.32
CA LYS A 183 -34.44 -21.94 -18.61
C LYS A 183 -35.54 -23.03 -18.62
N VAL A 184 -35.59 -23.84 -17.55
CA VAL A 184 -36.59 -24.90 -17.43
C VAL A 184 -38.00 -24.31 -17.27
N CYS A 185 -38.17 -23.27 -16.48
CA CYS A 185 -39.44 -22.58 -16.31
C CYS A 185 -39.95 -21.97 -17.64
N PHE A 186 -39.09 -21.21 -18.34
CA PHE A 186 -39.47 -20.58 -19.60
C PHE A 186 -39.87 -21.59 -20.69
N ASN A 187 -39.20 -22.76 -20.72
CA ASN A 187 -39.50 -23.78 -21.72
C ASN A 187 -40.78 -24.57 -21.42
N ASN A 188 -41.33 -24.52 -20.21
CA ASN A 188 -42.45 -25.34 -19.76
C ASN A 188 -43.56 -24.52 -19.08
N LEU A 189 -43.74 -23.25 -19.47
CA LEU A 189 -44.73 -22.35 -18.87
C LEU A 189 -46.15 -22.89 -18.92
N ASP A 190 -46.52 -23.65 -19.95
CA ASP A 190 -47.86 -24.15 -20.17
C ASP A 190 -48.16 -25.41 -19.32
N ASN A 191 -47.17 -26.04 -18.71
CA ASN A 191 -47.35 -27.29 -17.99
C ASN A 191 -47.16 -27.13 -16.44
N GLN A 192 -48.20 -26.64 -15.78
CA GLN A 192 -48.19 -26.41 -14.33
C GLN A 192 -47.89 -27.66 -13.50
N ASN A 193 -48.31 -28.83 -13.94
CA ASN A 193 -48.05 -30.07 -13.19
C ASN A 193 -46.56 -30.45 -13.17
N TYR A 194 -45.81 -30.08 -14.20
CA TYR A 194 -44.39 -30.29 -14.30
C TYR A 194 -43.60 -29.21 -13.48
N LEU A 195 -44.10 -28.01 -13.46
CA LEU A 195 -43.41 -26.89 -12.76
C LEU A 195 -43.35 -27.05 -11.25
N LYS A 196 -44.39 -27.65 -10.62
CA LYS A 196 -44.43 -27.83 -9.15
C LYS A 196 -43.26 -28.68 -8.61
N PRO A 197 -43.00 -29.92 -9.10
CA PRO A 197 -41.88 -30.74 -8.60
C PRO A 197 -40.53 -30.13 -8.97
N VAL A 198 -40.42 -29.44 -10.13
CA VAL A 198 -39.21 -28.71 -10.52
C VAL A 198 -38.93 -27.57 -9.56
N ALA A 199 -39.91 -26.76 -9.19
CA ALA A 199 -39.76 -25.70 -8.23
C ALA A 199 -39.27 -26.22 -6.86
N PHE A 200 -39.85 -27.36 -6.39
CA PHE A 200 -39.42 -27.96 -5.13
C PHE A 200 -37.96 -28.44 -5.17
N LEU A 201 -37.53 -29.05 -6.28
CA LEU A 201 -36.15 -29.48 -6.48
C LEU A 201 -35.19 -28.31 -6.46
N PHE A 202 -35.51 -27.22 -7.17
CA PHE A 202 -34.65 -26.03 -7.17
C PHE A 202 -34.63 -25.31 -5.83
N LEU A 203 -35.72 -25.31 -5.07
CA LEU A 203 -35.78 -24.79 -3.72
C LEU A 203 -34.87 -25.61 -2.80
N PHE A 204 -34.84 -26.95 -2.94
CA PHE A 204 -33.90 -27.80 -2.22
C PHE A 204 -32.44 -27.51 -2.60
N LEU A 205 -32.12 -27.32 -3.88
CA LEU A 205 -30.78 -26.94 -4.33
C LEU A 205 -30.38 -25.59 -3.78
N TYR A 206 -31.28 -24.61 -3.75
CA TYR A 206 -31.04 -23.29 -3.17
C TYR A 206 -30.76 -23.38 -1.66
N PHE A 207 -31.54 -24.16 -0.93
CA PHE A 207 -31.31 -24.38 0.50
C PHE A 207 -29.98 -25.07 0.76
N SER A 208 -29.61 -26.06 -0.05
CA SER A 208 -28.29 -26.70 0.02
C SER A 208 -27.16 -25.69 -0.22
N LYS A 209 -27.32 -24.77 -1.19
CA LYS A 209 -26.36 -23.68 -1.41
C LYS A 209 -26.16 -22.82 -0.18
N LEU A 210 -27.25 -22.42 0.51
CA LEU A 210 -27.17 -21.61 1.74
C LEU A 210 -26.38 -22.31 2.84
N ILE A 211 -26.53 -23.63 2.99
CA ILE A 211 -25.77 -24.42 3.96
C ILE A 211 -24.27 -24.37 3.63
N PHE A 212 -23.91 -24.57 2.35
CA PHE A 212 -22.50 -24.52 1.95
C PHE A 212 -21.91 -23.10 2.05
N GLU A 213 -22.70 -22.06 1.81
CA GLU A 213 -22.29 -20.65 2.04
C GLU A 213 -22.01 -20.41 3.52
N PHE A 214 -22.86 -20.92 4.41
CA PHE A 214 -22.63 -20.84 5.88
C PHE A 214 -21.34 -21.54 6.27
N ILE A 215 -21.12 -22.77 5.79
CA ILE A 215 -19.89 -23.54 6.07
C ILE A 215 -18.66 -22.81 5.53
N SER A 216 -18.75 -22.26 4.31
CA SER A 216 -17.65 -21.49 3.70
C SER A 216 -17.32 -20.24 4.52
N ASN A 217 -18.34 -19.51 4.96
CA ASN A 217 -18.15 -18.31 5.81
C ASN A 217 -17.58 -18.68 7.19
N TYR A 218 -17.94 -19.82 7.75
CA TYR A 218 -17.34 -20.33 8.98
C TYR A 218 -15.83 -20.55 8.81
N TYR A 219 -15.39 -21.23 7.74
CA TYR A 219 -13.96 -21.43 7.46
C TYR A 219 -13.23 -20.11 7.19
N LYS A 220 -13.86 -19.17 6.49
CA LYS A 220 -13.30 -17.84 6.24
C LYS A 220 -13.07 -17.08 7.56
N ASN A 221 -14.10 -17.04 8.43
CA ASN A 221 -14.00 -16.35 9.70
C ASN A 221 -12.95 -16.98 10.64
N TYR A 222 -12.82 -18.31 10.59
CA TYR A 222 -11.78 -19.00 11.35
C TYR A 222 -10.38 -18.64 10.83
N LEU A 223 -10.19 -18.60 9.51
CA LEU A 223 -8.93 -18.17 8.89
C LEU A 223 -8.59 -16.72 9.23
N ILE A 224 -9.56 -15.82 9.19
CA ILE A 224 -9.41 -14.41 9.59
C ILE A 224 -8.95 -14.31 11.03
N LYS A 225 -9.59 -15.05 11.94
CA LYS A 225 -9.22 -15.10 13.37
C LYS A 225 -7.78 -15.54 13.56
N ASP A 226 -7.34 -16.59 12.85
CA ASP A 226 -5.98 -17.13 12.96
C ASP A 226 -4.93 -16.14 12.41
N ILE A 227 -5.22 -15.51 11.29
CA ILE A 227 -4.36 -14.45 10.72
C ILE A 227 -4.24 -13.28 11.69
N ASN A 228 -5.35 -12.83 12.26
CA ASN A 228 -5.40 -11.72 13.21
C ASN A 228 -4.57 -12.01 14.46
N TYR A 229 -4.71 -13.22 15.00
CA TYR A 229 -3.95 -13.65 16.16
C TYR A 229 -2.44 -13.61 15.88
N ASN A 230 -2.00 -14.26 14.80
CA ASN A 230 -0.59 -14.35 14.43
C ASN A 230 0.02 -12.98 14.10
N LEU A 231 -0.74 -12.07 13.48
CA LEU A 231 -0.28 -10.71 13.19
C LEU A 231 -0.14 -9.85 14.44
N ASN A 232 -1.13 -9.94 15.34
CA ASN A 232 -1.08 -9.22 16.61
C ASN A 232 0.08 -9.73 17.48
N GLU A 233 0.24 -11.05 17.59
CA GLU A 233 1.35 -11.67 18.32
C GLU A 233 2.70 -11.20 17.78
N ALA A 234 2.91 -11.29 16.47
CA ALA A 234 4.15 -10.82 15.83
C ALA A 234 4.40 -9.31 15.99
N PHE A 235 3.33 -8.50 16.01
CA PHE A 235 3.43 -7.07 16.26
C PHE A 235 3.85 -6.79 17.70
N PHE A 236 3.16 -7.37 18.69
CA PHE A 236 3.46 -7.12 20.10
C PHE A 236 4.83 -7.68 20.50
N GLU A 237 5.22 -8.87 19.98
CA GLU A 237 6.55 -9.41 20.20
C GLU A 237 7.64 -8.44 19.71
N LYS A 238 7.50 -7.92 18.50
CA LYS A 238 8.43 -6.91 17.97
C LYS A 238 8.38 -5.60 18.76
N PHE A 239 7.18 -5.15 19.14
CA PHE A 239 7.00 -3.90 19.89
C PHE A 239 7.68 -3.94 21.24
N PHE A 240 7.50 -5.03 22.03
CA PHE A 240 8.14 -5.17 23.34
C PHE A 240 9.66 -5.38 23.26
N ASN A 241 10.16 -5.90 22.14
CA ASN A 241 11.59 -6.04 21.86
C ASN A 241 12.25 -4.75 21.34
N LEU A 242 11.49 -3.66 21.11
CA LEU A 242 12.05 -2.38 20.70
C LEU A 242 12.85 -1.74 21.85
N PRO A 243 14.02 -1.14 21.56
CA PRO A 243 14.76 -0.37 22.57
C PRO A 243 13.87 0.73 23.16
N SER A 244 13.92 0.89 24.50
CA SER A 244 13.09 1.87 25.22
C SER A 244 13.25 3.30 24.71
N LYS A 245 14.41 3.63 24.15
CA LYS A 245 14.69 4.93 23.52
C LYS A 245 13.78 5.21 22.31
N ILE A 246 13.46 4.18 21.52
CA ILE A 246 12.58 4.31 20.35
C ILE A 246 11.13 4.52 20.79
N VAL A 247 10.69 3.79 21.82
CA VAL A 247 9.32 3.89 22.35
C VAL A 247 9.08 5.25 23.03
N LYS A 248 10.06 5.76 23.79
CA LYS A 248 9.95 7.06 24.51
C LYS A 248 9.90 8.27 23.56
N ASN A 249 10.44 8.15 22.35
CA ASN A 249 10.44 9.25 21.37
C ASN A 249 9.14 9.32 20.55
N ARG A 250 8.19 8.40 20.76
CA ARG A 250 6.88 8.38 20.08
C ARG A 250 5.77 8.76 21.07
N SER A 251 4.80 9.51 20.59
CA SER A 251 3.61 9.80 21.39
C SER A 251 2.77 8.54 21.58
N SER A 252 2.08 8.43 22.72
CA SER A 252 1.14 7.33 22.98
C SER A 252 0.06 7.25 21.88
N GLY A 253 -0.39 8.40 21.37
CA GLY A 253 -1.35 8.48 20.27
C GLY A 253 -0.83 7.86 18.98
N GLU A 254 0.44 8.07 18.64
CA GLU A 254 1.07 7.47 17.45
C GLU A 254 1.08 5.92 17.55
N ILE A 255 1.42 5.39 18.73
CA ILE A 255 1.43 3.95 18.96
C ILE A 255 0.02 3.36 18.82
N ILE A 256 -0.99 4.02 19.42
CA ILE A 256 -2.40 3.60 19.33
C ILE A 256 -2.86 3.62 17.88
N THR A 257 -2.54 4.67 17.13
CA THR A 257 -2.89 4.76 15.70
C THR A 257 -2.31 3.60 14.90
N ARG A 258 -1.05 3.20 15.16
CA ARG A 258 -0.45 2.03 14.49
C ARG A 258 -1.14 0.71 14.83
N VAL A 259 -1.60 0.54 16.07
CA VAL A 259 -2.40 -0.64 16.46
C VAL A 259 -3.75 -0.65 15.75
N LEU A 260 -4.41 0.51 15.64
CA LEU A 260 -5.68 0.64 14.92
C LEU A 260 -5.51 0.39 13.40
N GLU A 261 -4.43 0.90 12.79
CA GLU A 261 -4.08 0.62 11.39
C GLU A 261 -3.85 -0.88 11.15
N LEU A 262 -3.26 -1.59 12.13
CA LEU A 262 -3.10 -3.03 12.05
C LEU A 262 -4.46 -3.74 11.96
N ASN A 263 -5.45 -3.35 12.76
CA ASN A 263 -6.80 -3.89 12.68
C ASN A 263 -7.45 -3.65 11.31
N ASN A 264 -7.28 -2.47 10.71
CA ASN A 264 -7.79 -2.19 9.36
C ASN A 264 -7.12 -3.07 8.29
N LEU A 265 -5.83 -3.38 8.44
CA LEU A 265 -5.12 -4.31 7.54
C LEU A 265 -5.72 -5.73 7.60
N HIS A 266 -6.21 -6.17 8.76
CA HIS A 266 -6.84 -7.48 8.90
C HIS A 266 -8.10 -7.61 8.05
N GLU A 267 -8.98 -6.60 8.06
CA GLU A 267 -10.18 -6.58 7.23
C GLU A 267 -9.83 -6.63 5.74
N VAL A 268 -8.89 -5.79 5.32
CA VAL A 268 -8.47 -5.73 3.91
C VAL A 268 -7.87 -7.05 3.45
N ILE A 269 -6.99 -7.68 4.22
CA ILE A 269 -6.35 -8.95 3.84
C ILE A 269 -7.41 -10.06 3.74
N SER A 270 -8.31 -10.14 4.72
CA SER A 270 -9.32 -11.19 4.77
C SER A 270 -10.38 -11.06 3.68
N GLU A 271 -10.94 -9.87 3.50
CA GLU A 271 -11.97 -9.64 2.49
C GLU A 271 -11.39 -9.61 1.07
N VAL A 272 -10.33 -8.86 0.84
CA VAL A 272 -9.80 -8.69 -0.51
C VAL A 272 -9.14 -9.97 -1.00
N VAL A 273 -8.27 -10.61 -0.20
CA VAL A 273 -7.53 -11.79 -0.70
C VAL A 273 -8.46 -12.99 -0.88
N ILE A 274 -9.27 -13.32 0.15
CA ILE A 274 -10.10 -14.54 0.11
C ILE A 274 -11.26 -14.36 -0.85
N SER A 275 -12.00 -13.24 -0.75
CA SER A 275 -13.16 -12.98 -1.62
C SER A 275 -12.75 -12.82 -3.07
N THR A 276 -11.63 -12.16 -3.35
CA THR A 276 -11.17 -11.96 -4.74
C THR A 276 -10.78 -13.27 -5.39
N ILE A 277 -10.06 -14.16 -4.68
CA ILE A 277 -9.69 -15.48 -5.23
C ILE A 277 -10.95 -16.30 -5.55
N MET A 278 -11.94 -16.31 -4.66
CA MET A 278 -13.19 -17.05 -4.85
C MET A 278 -14.00 -16.48 -6.00
N ASN A 279 -14.13 -15.16 -6.08
CA ASN A 279 -14.88 -14.50 -7.15
C ASN A 279 -14.23 -14.67 -8.53
N LEU A 280 -12.89 -14.63 -8.61
CA LEU A 280 -12.14 -14.93 -9.83
C LEU A 280 -12.39 -16.36 -10.30
N PHE A 281 -12.37 -17.32 -9.37
CA PHE A 281 -12.67 -18.70 -9.70
C PHE A 281 -14.11 -18.87 -10.23
N LEU A 282 -15.09 -18.28 -9.56
CA LEU A 282 -16.49 -18.26 -10.00
C LEU A 282 -16.64 -17.62 -11.38
N ALA A 283 -15.96 -16.50 -11.61
CA ALA A 283 -15.97 -15.83 -12.91
C ALA A 283 -15.42 -16.75 -14.01
N ILE A 284 -14.27 -17.38 -13.80
CA ILE A 284 -13.67 -18.31 -14.78
C ILE A 284 -14.63 -19.45 -15.11
N CYS A 285 -15.21 -20.10 -14.09
CA CYS A 285 -16.19 -21.17 -14.32
C CYS A 285 -17.42 -20.70 -15.09
N SER A 286 -17.93 -19.50 -14.76
CA SER A 286 -19.08 -18.90 -15.46
C SER A 286 -18.76 -18.58 -16.92
N PHE A 287 -17.57 -18.08 -17.22
CA PHE A 287 -17.10 -17.84 -18.59
C PHE A 287 -17.03 -19.15 -19.40
N ILE A 288 -16.51 -20.23 -18.81
CA ILE A 288 -16.44 -21.54 -19.46
C ILE A 288 -17.84 -22.07 -19.80
N VAL A 289 -18.74 -22.01 -18.81
CA VAL A 289 -20.14 -22.48 -19.02
C VAL A 289 -20.86 -21.65 -20.10
N LEU A 290 -20.69 -20.33 -20.07
CA LEU A 290 -21.30 -19.43 -21.05
C LEU A 290 -20.75 -19.67 -22.46
N TYR A 291 -19.48 -20.01 -22.61
CA TYR A 291 -18.87 -20.38 -23.89
C TYR A 291 -19.56 -21.58 -24.51
N PHE A 292 -19.85 -22.62 -23.73
CA PHE A 292 -20.54 -23.80 -24.21
C PHE A 292 -22.03 -23.58 -24.49
N ILE A 293 -22.68 -22.63 -23.81
CA ILE A 293 -24.10 -22.32 -24.03
C ILE A 293 -24.27 -21.43 -25.26
N ASN A 294 -23.54 -20.32 -25.33
CA ASN A 294 -23.65 -19.37 -26.43
C ASN A 294 -22.45 -18.44 -26.53
N SER A 295 -21.58 -18.64 -27.50
CA SER A 295 -20.38 -17.84 -27.73
C SER A 295 -20.66 -16.36 -28.06
N LYS A 296 -21.83 -16.05 -28.69
CA LYS A 296 -22.19 -14.64 -28.97
C LYS A 296 -22.48 -13.84 -27.70
N LEU A 297 -23.18 -14.47 -26.75
CA LEU A 297 -23.44 -13.85 -25.45
C LEU A 297 -22.14 -13.63 -24.68
N LEU A 298 -21.18 -14.54 -24.80
CA LEU A 298 -19.86 -14.37 -24.20
C LEU A 298 -19.11 -13.15 -24.75
N MET A 299 -19.15 -12.89 -26.06
CA MET A 299 -18.54 -11.69 -26.65
C MET A 299 -19.14 -10.41 -26.10
N ILE A 300 -20.46 -10.36 -25.94
CA ILE A 300 -21.16 -9.22 -25.33
C ILE A 300 -20.71 -9.03 -23.88
N LEU A 301 -20.63 -10.10 -23.10
CA LEU A 301 -20.16 -10.05 -21.72
C LEU A 301 -18.71 -9.54 -21.63
N CYS A 302 -17.81 -10.05 -22.49
CA CYS A 302 -16.42 -9.58 -22.55
C CYS A 302 -16.33 -8.07 -22.84
N PHE A 303 -17.17 -7.56 -23.73
CA PHE A 303 -17.25 -6.12 -24.01
C PHE A 303 -17.65 -5.32 -22.77
N PHE A 304 -18.64 -5.76 -22.01
CA PHE A 304 -19.04 -5.09 -20.76
C PHE A 304 -17.97 -5.17 -19.67
N VAL A 305 -17.32 -6.33 -19.50
CA VAL A 305 -16.23 -6.51 -18.53
C VAL A 305 -15.04 -5.62 -18.88
N THR A 306 -14.64 -5.54 -20.14
CA THR A 306 -13.53 -4.65 -20.56
C THR A 306 -13.88 -3.18 -20.39
N SER A 307 -15.11 -2.76 -20.70
CA SER A 307 -15.58 -1.39 -20.48
C SER A 307 -15.58 -1.03 -19.00
N TYR A 308 -16.04 -1.93 -18.13
CA TYR A 308 -16.01 -1.75 -16.66
C TYR A 308 -14.58 -1.61 -16.14
N LEU A 309 -13.65 -2.47 -16.60
CA LEU A 309 -12.23 -2.37 -16.20
C LEU A 309 -11.61 -1.04 -16.62
N LEU A 310 -11.92 -0.54 -17.82
CA LEU A 310 -11.45 0.78 -18.28
C LEU A 310 -11.97 1.91 -17.38
N ILE A 311 -13.27 1.90 -17.05
CA ILE A 311 -13.86 2.88 -16.15
C ILE A 311 -13.20 2.79 -14.76
N ALA A 312 -13.01 1.58 -14.22
CA ALA A 312 -12.35 1.37 -12.93
C ALA A 312 -10.91 1.91 -12.91
N LEU A 313 -10.14 1.73 -13.99
CA LEU A 313 -8.78 2.27 -14.12
C LEU A 313 -8.76 3.80 -14.19
N ILE A 314 -9.72 4.42 -14.84
CA ILE A 314 -9.84 5.88 -14.91
C ILE A 314 -10.22 6.45 -13.54
N THR A 315 -11.24 5.87 -12.90
CA THR A 315 -11.74 6.33 -11.61
C THR A 315 -10.77 6.07 -10.47
N SER A 316 -9.95 5.02 -10.53
CA SER A 316 -8.96 4.71 -9.49
C SER A 316 -7.97 5.84 -9.25
N LYS A 317 -7.52 6.53 -10.31
CA LYS A 317 -6.64 7.71 -10.21
C LYS A 317 -7.31 8.89 -9.48
N PHE A 318 -8.61 9.06 -9.68
CA PHE A 318 -9.39 10.12 -9.04
C PHE A 318 -9.65 9.79 -7.57
N ILE A 319 -10.07 8.55 -7.30
CA ILE A 319 -10.30 8.02 -5.94
C ILE A 319 -9.02 8.12 -5.10
N TYR A 320 -7.86 7.74 -5.66
CA TYR A 320 -6.58 7.84 -4.95
C TYR A 320 -6.26 9.27 -4.49
N ARG A 321 -6.59 10.29 -5.30
CA ARG A 321 -6.39 11.70 -4.91
C ARG A 321 -7.31 12.12 -3.76
N ILE A 322 -8.57 11.65 -3.78
CA ILE A 322 -9.56 11.95 -2.73
C ILE A 322 -9.14 11.28 -1.41
N ILE A 323 -8.79 10.00 -1.46
CA ILE A 323 -8.34 9.25 -0.28
C ILE A 323 -7.13 9.95 0.36
N ARG A 324 -6.16 10.36 -0.44
CA ARG A 324 -4.98 11.07 0.05
C ARG A 324 -5.35 12.38 0.75
N ARG A 325 -6.28 13.16 0.19
CA ARG A 325 -6.80 14.38 0.84
C ARG A 325 -7.49 14.07 2.16
N ASN A 326 -8.29 13.01 2.22
CA ASN A 326 -8.96 12.60 3.45
C ASN A 326 -7.95 12.21 4.54
N ILE A 327 -6.88 11.49 4.19
CA ILE A 327 -5.81 11.13 5.13
C ILE A 327 -5.16 12.42 5.68
N GLU A 328 -4.76 13.35 4.80
CA GLU A 328 -4.16 14.63 5.20
C GLU A 328 -5.11 15.47 6.11
N CYS A 329 -6.42 15.44 5.86
CA CYS A 329 -7.42 16.12 6.70
C CYS A 329 -7.58 15.41 8.05
N ASN A 330 -7.62 14.09 8.09
CA ASN A 330 -7.75 13.33 9.33
C ASN A 330 -6.51 13.46 10.22
N GLU A 331 -5.33 13.51 9.64
CA GLU A 331 -4.08 13.78 10.37
C GLU A 331 -4.13 15.14 11.06
N LYS A 332 -4.50 16.20 10.33
CA LYS A 332 -4.66 17.56 10.90
C LYS A 332 -5.73 17.61 12.00
N PHE A 333 -6.83 16.89 11.80
CA PHE A 333 -7.90 16.81 12.79
C PHE A 333 -7.44 16.12 14.08
N ASN A 334 -6.72 15.00 13.95
CA ASN A 334 -6.15 14.29 15.09
C ASN A 334 -5.07 15.12 15.81
N GLU A 335 -4.24 15.89 15.08
CA GLU A 335 -3.29 16.82 15.66
C GLU A 335 -4.01 17.90 16.48
N SER A 336 -5.07 18.53 15.93
CA SER A 336 -5.82 19.59 16.65
C SER A 336 -6.54 19.04 17.88
N ILE A 337 -7.03 17.81 17.87
CA ILE A 337 -7.59 17.14 19.05
C ILE A 337 -6.50 16.92 20.10
N SER A 338 -5.34 16.40 19.69
CA SER A 338 -4.26 16.16 20.64
C SER A 338 -3.69 17.43 21.27
N GLU A 339 -3.66 18.55 20.53
CA GLU A 339 -3.31 19.87 21.05
C GLU A 339 -4.36 20.44 21.99
N SER A 340 -5.65 20.12 21.75
CA SER A 340 -6.75 20.58 22.61
C SER A 340 -6.87 19.76 23.91
N CYS A 341 -6.30 18.56 23.98
CA CYS A 341 -6.32 17.68 25.14
C CYS A 341 -5.07 17.81 26.04
N ASN A 342 -4.05 18.57 25.59
CA ASN A 342 -2.85 18.93 26.37
C ASN A 342 -2.96 20.35 26.90
#